data_277dcaeca1dd4ca59ca7f039172c7e61
#
_entry.id   277dcaeca1dd4ca59ca7f039172c7e61
#
_cell.length_a   1.000
_cell.length_b   1.000
_cell.length_c   1.000
_cell.angle_alpha   90.00
_cell.angle_beta   90.00
_cell.angle_gamma   90.00
#
_symmetry.space_group_name_H-M   'P 1'
#
loop_
_entity.id
_entity.type
_entity.pdbx_description
1 polymer ?
#
loop_
_entity_poly.entity_id
_entity_poly.type
_entity_poly.pdbx_seq_one_letter_code
_entity_poly.pdbx_strand_id
1 'polypeptide(L)'
;GKMRCLVILSAVLAVALAETYSTTHDQVDVEALVTNPDSLKAITNCFVDKGDCTETTAAFKKVLPEATEQACAKCTPAQKHMLKRYLEEVKKTFPADMDVLKQKYDPEGKHIEALRAALANA
;
A
#
# COMPACT_ATOMS: atom_id res chain seq x y z
N GLY A 1 -25.95 -31.94 13.01
CA GLY A 1 -26.40 -32.03 11.87
C GLY A 1 -26.30 -30.94 10.80
N LYS A 2 -27.30 -30.89 9.97
CA LYS A 2 -27.34 -29.99 8.80
C LYS A 2 -27.26 -28.51 9.17
N MET A 3 -27.85 -28.12 10.27
CA MET A 3 -27.82 -26.73 10.73
C MET A 3 -26.41 -26.27 11.09
N ARG A 4 -25.57 -27.16 11.61
CA ARG A 4 -24.19 -26.83 11.97
C ARG A 4 -23.38 -26.49 10.75
N CYS A 5 -23.56 -27.18 9.64
CA CYS A 5 -22.86 -26.89 8.40
C CYS A 5 -23.23 -25.51 7.85
N LEU A 6 -24.47 -25.10 7.94
CA LEU A 6 -24.94 -23.80 7.49
C LEU A 6 -24.35 -22.67 8.32
N VAL A 7 -24.27 -22.86 9.64
CA VAL A 7 -23.68 -21.86 10.54
C VAL A 7 -22.18 -21.67 10.26
N ILE A 8 -21.45 -22.77 10.06
CA ILE A 8 -20.03 -22.71 9.73
C ILE A 8 -19.81 -21.98 8.41
N LEU A 9 -20.62 -22.25 7.41
CA LEU A 9 -20.54 -21.62 6.10
C LEU A 9 -20.75 -20.10 6.20
N SER A 10 -21.74 -19.67 6.96
CA SER A 10 -22.00 -18.26 7.19
C SER A 10 -20.84 -17.56 7.88
N ALA A 11 -20.21 -18.19 8.85
CA ALA A 11 -19.05 -17.63 9.54
C ALA A 11 -17.86 -17.43 8.61
N VAL A 12 -17.61 -18.37 7.70
CA VAL A 12 -16.53 -18.27 6.71
C VAL A 12 -16.79 -17.10 5.74
N LEU A 13 -18.02 -16.95 5.27
CA LEU A 13 -18.39 -15.85 4.40
C LEU A 13 -18.22 -14.49 5.07
N ALA A 14 -18.59 -14.37 6.34
CA ALA A 14 -18.45 -13.13 7.09
C ALA A 14 -16.97 -12.73 7.24
N VAL A 15 -16.09 -13.69 7.52
CA VAL A 15 -14.64 -13.44 7.60
C VAL A 15 -14.08 -13.00 6.25
N ALA A 16 -14.50 -13.64 5.16
CA ALA A 16 -14.01 -13.32 3.82
C ALA A 16 -14.39 -11.91 3.36
N LEU A 17 -15.47 -11.33 3.90
CA LEU A 17 -15.96 -10.00 3.51
C LEU A 17 -15.32 -8.83 4.28
N ALA A 18 -14.50 -9.10 5.31
CA ALA A 18 -14.08 -8.09 6.27
C ALA A 18 -12.62 -7.66 6.17
N GLU A 19 -11.94 -7.89 5.03
CA GLU A 19 -10.49 -7.89 4.99
C GLU A 19 -9.85 -6.80 4.12
N THR A 20 -10.28 -5.53 4.26
CA THR A 20 -9.58 -4.43 3.58
C THR A 20 -9.15 -3.35 4.57
N TYR A 21 -8.15 -2.57 4.17
CA TYR A 21 -7.77 -1.37 4.91
C TYR A 21 -8.88 -0.32 4.86
N SER A 22 -8.83 0.62 5.81
CA SER A 22 -9.78 1.75 5.84
C SER A 22 -9.78 2.52 4.53
N THR A 23 -10.97 2.93 4.07
CA THR A 23 -11.16 3.72 2.84
C THR A 23 -11.10 5.22 3.08
N THR A 24 -10.76 5.67 4.28
CA THR A 24 -10.79 7.08 4.68
C THR A 24 -10.03 8.00 3.72
N HIS A 25 -8.93 7.52 3.16
CA HIS A 25 -8.07 8.31 2.26
C HIS A 25 -8.14 7.87 0.80
N ASP A 26 -9.14 7.08 0.41
CA ASP A 26 -9.26 6.58 -0.97
C ASP A 26 -9.57 7.67 -2.00
N GLN A 27 -9.99 8.85 -1.55
CA GLN A 27 -10.33 10.00 -2.41
C GLN A 27 -9.15 10.93 -2.69
N VAL A 28 -7.97 10.62 -2.18
CA VAL A 28 -6.77 11.44 -2.38
C VAL A 28 -6.43 11.51 -3.87
N ASP A 29 -6.16 12.72 -4.35
CA ASP A 29 -5.68 12.93 -5.73
C ASP A 29 -4.19 12.58 -5.80
N VAL A 30 -3.91 11.31 -6.10
CA VAL A 30 -2.55 10.81 -6.13
C VAL A 30 -1.72 11.51 -7.22
N GLU A 31 -2.30 11.82 -8.38
CA GLU A 31 -1.56 12.46 -9.46
C GLU A 31 -1.04 13.84 -9.05
N ALA A 32 -1.84 14.62 -8.36
CA ALA A 32 -1.41 15.92 -7.87
C ALA A 32 -0.24 15.83 -6.89
N LEU A 33 -0.18 14.76 -6.11
CA LEU A 33 0.88 14.54 -5.12
C LEU A 33 2.16 14.00 -5.75
N VAL A 34 2.04 12.97 -6.59
CA VAL A 34 3.23 12.26 -7.08
C VAL A 34 3.89 12.95 -8.28
N THR A 35 3.17 13.78 -9.02
CA THR A 35 3.75 14.53 -10.14
C THR A 35 4.41 15.83 -9.69
N ASN A 36 4.25 16.22 -8.43
CA ASN A 36 4.95 17.36 -7.83
C ASN A 36 6.19 16.84 -7.10
N PRO A 37 7.41 17.18 -7.56
CA PRO A 37 8.64 16.65 -6.95
C PRO A 37 8.77 16.96 -5.46
N ASP A 38 8.35 18.13 -5.01
CA ASP A 38 8.44 18.50 -3.58
C ASP A 38 7.50 17.64 -2.74
N SER A 39 6.27 17.42 -3.19
CA SER A 39 5.31 16.54 -2.52
C SER A 39 5.80 15.10 -2.50
N LEU A 40 6.30 14.62 -3.64
CA LEU A 40 6.80 13.26 -3.77
C LEU A 40 7.95 13.01 -2.80
N LYS A 41 8.87 13.98 -2.70
CA LYS A 41 10.00 13.89 -1.77
C LYS A 41 9.54 13.91 -0.31
N ALA A 42 8.58 14.77 0.02
CA ALA A 42 8.04 14.85 1.38
C ALA A 42 7.34 13.54 1.79
N ILE A 43 6.58 12.94 0.89
CA ILE A 43 5.93 11.65 1.13
C ILE A 43 6.97 10.57 1.40
N THR A 44 8.00 10.50 0.56
CA THR A 44 9.08 9.51 0.71
C THR A 44 9.84 9.71 2.02
N ASN A 45 10.17 10.96 2.36
CA ASN A 45 10.84 11.26 3.62
C ASN A 45 10.00 10.82 4.83
N CYS A 46 8.68 11.00 4.78
CA CYS A 46 7.79 10.47 5.82
C CYS A 46 7.92 8.95 5.91
N PHE A 47 7.84 8.24 4.78
CA PHE A 47 7.86 6.78 4.75
C PHE A 47 9.17 6.17 5.24
N VAL A 48 10.28 6.85 5.06
CA VAL A 48 11.61 6.36 5.47
C VAL A 48 12.15 7.02 6.73
N ASP A 49 11.29 7.67 7.51
CA ASP A 49 11.62 8.29 8.80
C ASP A 49 12.62 9.46 8.71
N LYS A 50 12.63 10.16 7.59
CA LYS A 50 13.53 11.32 7.38
C LYS A 50 12.79 12.66 7.38
N GLY A 51 11.49 12.66 7.56
CA GLY A 51 10.69 13.87 7.58
C GLY A 51 9.33 13.66 8.22
N ASP A 52 8.62 14.75 8.42
CA ASP A 52 7.30 14.74 9.04
C ASP A 52 6.24 14.10 8.14
N CYS A 53 5.27 13.46 8.77
CA CYS A 53 4.11 12.90 8.08
C CYS A 53 2.89 13.80 8.27
N THR A 54 2.05 13.88 7.25
CA THR A 54 0.70 14.41 7.40
C THR A 54 -0.18 13.30 7.99
N GLU A 55 -1.41 13.63 8.34
CA GLU A 55 -2.38 12.61 8.77
C GLU A 55 -2.55 11.52 7.70
N THR A 56 -2.65 11.93 6.44
CA THR A 56 -2.82 11.01 5.32
C THR A 56 -1.59 10.12 5.12
N THR A 57 -0.40 10.71 5.06
CA THR A 57 0.83 9.91 4.84
C THR A 57 1.16 9.03 6.03
N ALA A 58 0.85 9.46 7.24
CA ALA A 58 1.02 8.63 8.44
C ALA A 58 0.12 7.39 8.38
N ALA A 59 -1.11 7.55 7.90
CA ALA A 59 -2.04 6.43 7.74
C ALA A 59 -1.52 5.40 6.73
N PHE A 60 -1.00 5.84 5.59
CA PHE A 60 -0.39 4.95 4.60
C PHE A 60 0.88 4.30 5.12
N LYS A 61 1.74 5.05 5.77
CA LYS A 61 2.98 4.51 6.36
C LYS A 61 2.71 3.35 7.31
N LYS A 62 1.64 3.44 8.07
CA LYS A 62 1.26 2.41 9.04
C LYS A 62 0.98 1.05 8.38
N VAL A 63 0.43 1.04 7.17
CA VAL A 63 0.06 -0.20 6.48
C VAL A 63 1.13 -0.68 5.49
N LEU A 64 2.12 0.14 5.17
CA LEU A 64 3.15 -0.23 4.18
C LEU A 64 3.89 -1.53 4.49
N PRO A 65 4.30 -1.83 5.74
CA PRO A 65 4.97 -3.10 6.01
C PRO A 65 4.12 -4.30 5.63
N GLU A 66 2.88 -4.33 6.08
CA GLU A 66 1.97 -5.44 5.77
C GLU A 66 1.61 -5.48 4.28
N ALA A 67 1.33 -4.34 3.67
CA ALA A 67 1.01 -4.26 2.25
C ALA A 67 2.16 -4.79 1.39
N THR A 68 3.40 -4.53 1.78
CA THR A 68 4.57 -5.05 1.08
C THR A 68 4.69 -6.55 1.24
N GLU A 69 4.57 -7.05 2.47
CA GLU A 69 4.69 -8.48 2.76
C GLU A 69 3.58 -9.32 2.14
N GLN A 70 2.38 -8.79 2.05
CA GLN A 70 1.20 -9.50 1.57
C GLN A 70 0.82 -9.14 0.13
N ALA A 71 1.67 -8.42 -0.58
CA ALA A 71 1.41 -8.00 -1.96
C ALA A 71 0.06 -7.27 -2.09
N CYS A 72 -0.21 -6.37 -1.17
CA CYS A 72 -1.43 -5.54 -1.16
C CYS A 72 -2.73 -6.36 -1.05
N ALA A 73 -2.70 -7.52 -0.38
CA ALA A 73 -3.87 -8.39 -0.27
C ALA A 73 -5.08 -7.69 0.35
N LYS A 74 -4.84 -6.73 1.26
CA LYS A 74 -5.90 -5.98 1.93
C LYS A 74 -6.13 -4.58 1.37
N CYS A 75 -5.42 -4.20 0.32
CA CYS A 75 -5.58 -2.89 -0.29
C CYS A 75 -6.90 -2.80 -1.05
N THR A 76 -7.54 -1.63 -0.97
CA THR A 76 -8.66 -1.33 -1.86
C THR A 76 -8.13 -1.09 -3.28
N PRO A 77 -8.98 -1.13 -4.32
CA PRO A 77 -8.55 -0.77 -5.67
C PRO A 77 -7.89 0.62 -5.74
N ALA A 78 -8.43 1.60 -5.03
CA ALA A 78 -7.87 2.95 -4.96
C ALA A 78 -6.47 2.94 -4.35
N GLN A 79 -6.27 2.19 -3.27
CA GLN A 79 -4.97 2.08 -2.60
C GLN A 79 -3.93 1.40 -3.47
N LYS A 80 -4.31 0.37 -4.22
CA LYS A 80 -3.42 -0.28 -5.19
C LYS A 80 -2.99 0.72 -6.25
N HIS A 81 -3.92 1.50 -6.78
CA HIS A 81 -3.61 2.52 -7.79
C HIS A 81 -2.67 3.59 -7.23
N MET A 82 -2.93 4.08 -6.03
CA MET A 82 -2.08 5.08 -5.39
C MET A 82 -0.67 4.56 -5.18
N LEU A 83 -0.52 3.35 -4.69
CA LEU A 83 0.80 2.76 -4.46
C LEU A 83 1.55 2.54 -5.77
N LYS A 84 0.86 2.04 -6.79
CA LYS A 84 1.45 1.88 -8.13
C LYS A 84 2.00 3.20 -8.67
N ARG A 85 1.18 4.24 -8.65
CA ARG A 85 1.59 5.56 -9.16
C ARG A 85 2.73 6.15 -8.36
N TYR A 86 2.67 6.02 -7.04
CA TYR A 86 3.74 6.48 -6.17
C TYR A 86 5.07 5.82 -6.52
N LEU A 87 5.09 4.50 -6.61
CA LEU A 87 6.31 3.75 -6.90
C LEU A 87 6.85 4.07 -8.31
N GLU A 88 5.98 4.20 -9.30
CA GLU A 88 6.38 4.60 -10.65
C GLU A 88 7.07 5.96 -10.66
N GLU A 89 6.51 6.94 -9.96
CA GLU A 89 7.05 8.30 -9.95
C GLU A 89 8.33 8.41 -9.13
N VAL A 90 8.46 7.69 -8.02
CA VAL A 90 9.72 7.62 -7.26
C VAL A 90 10.83 7.04 -8.12
N LYS A 91 10.56 5.95 -8.81
CA LYS A 91 11.55 5.30 -9.69
C LYS A 91 12.02 6.24 -10.80
N LYS A 92 11.09 7.02 -11.35
CA LYS A 92 11.35 7.95 -12.44
C LYS A 92 12.11 9.18 -11.97
N THR A 93 11.68 9.80 -10.86
CA THR A 93 12.16 11.11 -10.42
C THR A 93 13.27 11.03 -9.38
N PHE A 94 13.19 10.07 -8.47
CA PHE A 94 14.16 9.89 -7.39
C PHE A 94 14.58 8.42 -7.29
N PRO A 95 15.29 7.88 -8.30
CA PRO A 95 15.63 6.43 -8.30
C PRO A 95 16.43 5.97 -7.09
N ALA A 96 17.27 6.84 -6.51
CA ALA A 96 18.00 6.50 -5.29
C ALA A 96 17.05 6.28 -4.10
N ASP A 97 15.92 6.95 -4.06
CA ASP A 97 14.93 6.78 -3.01
C ASP A 97 14.24 5.41 -3.08
N MET A 98 14.16 4.82 -4.27
CA MET A 98 13.66 3.44 -4.40
C MET A 98 14.52 2.46 -3.62
N ASP A 99 15.84 2.63 -3.65
CA ASP A 99 16.75 1.77 -2.89
C ASP A 99 16.55 1.95 -1.39
N VAL A 100 16.32 3.18 -0.94
CA VAL A 100 16.05 3.47 0.48
C VAL A 100 14.73 2.82 0.91
N LEU A 101 13.69 2.91 0.09
CA LEU A 101 12.40 2.26 0.35
C LEU A 101 12.55 0.74 0.43
N LYS A 102 13.29 0.14 -0.50
CA LYS A 102 13.54 -1.31 -0.49
C LYS A 102 14.31 -1.74 0.76
N GLN A 103 15.31 -0.98 1.16
CA GLN A 103 16.07 -1.27 2.37
C GLN A 103 15.19 -1.28 3.61
N LYS A 104 14.23 -0.38 3.68
CA LYS A 104 13.33 -0.29 4.83
C LYS A 104 12.23 -1.35 4.82
N TYR A 105 11.57 -1.56 3.66
CA TYR A 105 10.36 -2.36 3.59
C TYR A 105 10.55 -3.77 3.02
N ASP A 106 11.64 -4.01 2.30
CA ASP A 106 11.94 -5.32 1.72
C ASP A 106 13.45 -5.55 1.63
N PRO A 107 14.16 -5.53 2.80
CA PRO A 107 15.62 -5.60 2.81
C PRO A 107 16.18 -6.87 2.18
N GLU A 108 15.43 -7.96 2.17
CA GLU A 108 15.86 -9.22 1.60
C GLU A 108 15.44 -9.40 0.13
N GLY A 109 14.67 -8.47 -0.41
CA GLY A 109 14.20 -8.52 -1.79
C GLY A 109 13.19 -9.63 -2.07
N LYS A 110 12.46 -10.08 -1.05
CA LYS A 110 11.53 -11.22 -1.15
C LYS A 110 10.13 -10.86 -1.62
N HIS A 111 9.73 -9.59 -1.49
CA HIS A 111 8.33 -9.20 -1.63
C HIS A 111 8.05 -8.30 -2.82
N ILE A 112 9.04 -7.57 -3.30
CA ILE A 112 8.83 -6.53 -4.32
C ILE A 112 8.25 -7.07 -5.63
N GLU A 113 8.67 -8.24 -6.05
CA GLU A 113 8.18 -8.83 -7.32
C GLU A 113 6.70 -9.19 -7.22
N ALA A 114 6.29 -9.82 -6.12
CA ALA A 114 4.89 -10.15 -5.89
C ALA A 114 4.03 -8.89 -5.78
N LEU A 115 4.55 -7.85 -5.12
CA LEU A 115 3.85 -6.57 -5.01
C LEU A 115 3.66 -5.93 -6.39
N ARG A 116 4.70 -5.88 -7.21
CA ARG A 116 4.60 -5.35 -8.57
C ARG A 116 3.57 -6.11 -9.40
N ALA A 117 3.55 -7.43 -9.31
CA ALA A 117 2.57 -8.26 -10.01
C ALA A 117 1.15 -7.91 -9.56
N ALA A 118 0.93 -7.74 -8.26
CA ALA A 118 -0.37 -7.38 -7.71
C ALA A 118 -0.83 -5.99 -8.16
N LEU A 119 0.09 -5.07 -8.43
CA LEU A 119 -0.22 -3.70 -8.83
C LEU A 119 -0.27 -3.50 -10.36
N ALA A 120 0.09 -4.49 -11.14
CA ALA A 120 0.28 -4.33 -12.59
C ALA A 120 -0.95 -3.76 -13.32
N ASN A 121 -2.14 -4.13 -12.89
CA ASN A 121 -3.41 -3.70 -13.51
C ASN A 121 -4.19 -2.69 -12.65
N ALA A 122 -3.56 -2.11 -11.68
CA ALA A 122 -4.22 -1.19 -10.76
C ALA A 122 -4.47 0.21 -11.33
#